data_b73ff96efd950c7756b0b975966522e7
#
_entry.id   b73ff96efd950c7756b0b975966522e7
#
_cell.length_a   1.000
_cell.length_b   1.000
_cell.length_c   1.000
_cell.angle_alpha   90.00
_cell.angle_beta   90.00
_cell.angle_gamma   90.00
#
_symmetry.space_group_name_H-M   'P 1'
#
loop_
_entity.id
_entity.type
_entity.pdbx_description
1 polymer ?
#
loop_
_entity_poly.entity_id
_entity_poly.type
_entity_poly.pdbx_seq_one_letter_code
_entity_poly.pdbx_strand_id
1 'polypeptide(L)'
;RLLSDGTEIELNDVAYAYEQSPLMERVVKTVTADGSSQEQTSVEETYGEAAAYPYAAGQMKFTRDIAGVETSYDYEAAAEHGAAHKKTVITKAGGGLVAGQSRKTESFIAANDTVLFEQESIWDGENWLLLSSGAHEYDEEGRRTKTTRGNGRVSATSWMCCGKLSETDEDGVLTSYGYNSAHQLVETIRSEISDGDTVVTPETITTYTRDAAGRALQTRRDRGAMTTTESVEYDRLGRIVRKTDVLGRVTATSYSEGGLTETVTTPSGATLVTEYHADGSVLHEYGTGQRERCHVYDIDN
;
A
#
# COMPACT_ATOMS: atom_id res chain seq x y z
N ARG A 1 -23.30 -19.41 -10.86
CA ARG A 1 -24.26 -18.32 -11.18
C ARG A 1 -25.51 -18.91 -11.81
N LEU A 2 -26.67 -18.58 -11.27
CA LEU A 2 -27.95 -18.93 -11.90
C LEU A 2 -28.29 -17.88 -12.97
N LEU A 3 -28.52 -18.34 -14.21
CA LEU A 3 -29.06 -17.50 -15.26
C LEU A 3 -30.57 -17.32 -15.09
N SER A 4 -31.15 -16.34 -15.79
CA SER A 4 -32.60 -16.03 -15.74
C SER A 4 -33.49 -17.17 -16.26
N ASP A 5 -32.94 -18.15 -16.96
CA ASP A 5 -33.59 -19.36 -17.45
C ASP A 5 -33.46 -20.54 -16.48
N GLY A 6 -32.84 -20.37 -15.33
CA GLY A 6 -32.59 -21.41 -14.33
C GLY A 6 -31.37 -22.27 -14.60
N THR A 7 -30.56 -21.92 -15.61
CA THR A 7 -29.30 -22.63 -15.89
C THR A 7 -28.24 -22.18 -14.88
N GLU A 8 -27.60 -23.11 -14.19
CA GLU A 8 -26.47 -22.87 -13.32
C GLU A 8 -25.18 -22.89 -14.13
N ILE A 9 -24.39 -21.81 -14.03
CA ILE A 9 -23.05 -21.71 -14.62
C ILE A 9 -22.05 -21.69 -13.50
N GLU A 10 -21.15 -22.66 -13.45
CA GLU A 10 -19.95 -22.63 -12.64
C GLU A 10 -18.95 -21.67 -13.30
N LEU A 11 -18.48 -20.64 -12.57
CA LEU A 11 -17.59 -19.61 -13.14
C LEU A 11 -16.12 -20.01 -13.06
N ASN A 12 -15.73 -20.67 -11.98
CA ASN A 12 -14.38 -21.20 -11.79
C ASN A 12 -14.43 -22.40 -10.84
N ASP A 13 -13.64 -23.42 -11.12
CA ASP A 13 -13.32 -24.48 -10.18
C ASP A 13 -11.96 -24.18 -9.53
N VAL A 14 -11.91 -24.24 -8.20
CA VAL A 14 -10.69 -23.95 -7.42
C VAL A 14 -10.35 -25.17 -6.57
N ALA A 15 -9.24 -25.82 -6.89
CA ALA A 15 -8.72 -26.96 -6.12
C ALA A 15 -7.45 -26.58 -5.36
N TYR A 16 -7.30 -27.10 -4.14
CA TYR A 16 -6.10 -26.95 -3.33
C TYR A 16 -5.49 -28.32 -3.04
N ALA A 17 -4.19 -28.46 -3.29
CA ALA A 17 -3.39 -29.60 -2.86
C ALA A 17 -2.34 -29.17 -1.85
N TYR A 18 -2.21 -29.93 -0.75
CA TYR A 18 -1.29 -29.65 0.34
C TYR A 18 -0.28 -30.78 0.46
N GLU A 19 0.99 -30.42 0.57
CA GLU A 19 2.09 -31.32 0.83
C GLU A 19 2.91 -30.81 2.00
N GLN A 20 3.15 -31.63 2.98
CA GLN A 20 3.92 -31.27 4.17
C GLN A 20 5.04 -32.28 4.42
N SER A 21 6.24 -31.78 4.68
CA SER A 21 7.38 -32.56 5.11
C SER A 21 8.19 -31.75 6.14
N PRO A 22 9.11 -32.37 6.89
CA PRO A 22 9.99 -31.65 7.81
C PRO A 22 10.85 -30.56 7.10
N LEU A 23 11.06 -30.67 5.79
CA LEU A 23 11.88 -29.74 5.01
C LEU A 23 11.08 -28.63 4.36
N MET A 24 9.80 -28.84 4.08
CA MET A 24 8.93 -27.84 3.45
C MET A 24 7.44 -28.14 3.66
N GLU A 25 6.67 -27.08 3.58
CA GLU A 25 5.22 -27.11 3.37
C GLU A 25 4.93 -26.51 2.00
N ARG A 26 4.01 -27.12 1.25
CA ARG A 26 3.66 -26.71 -0.11
C ARG A 26 2.16 -26.66 -0.27
N VAL A 27 1.68 -25.57 -0.87
CA VAL A 27 0.28 -25.39 -1.26
C VAL A 27 0.24 -25.16 -2.76
N VAL A 28 -0.54 -25.94 -3.46
CA VAL A 28 -0.82 -25.75 -4.89
C VAL A 28 -2.29 -25.39 -5.03
N LYS A 29 -2.56 -24.20 -5.58
CA LYS A 29 -3.89 -23.76 -5.94
C LYS A 29 -4.04 -23.88 -7.46
N THR A 30 -5.03 -24.64 -7.90
CA THR A 30 -5.39 -24.79 -9.31
C THR A 30 -6.71 -24.08 -9.55
N VAL A 31 -6.78 -23.23 -10.56
CA VAL A 31 -7.99 -22.55 -11.01
C VAL A 31 -8.29 -22.97 -12.44
N THR A 32 -9.49 -23.50 -12.67
CA THR A 32 -9.98 -23.89 -13.99
C THR A 32 -11.12 -22.94 -14.35
N ALA A 33 -10.98 -22.17 -15.43
CA ALA A 33 -12.05 -21.30 -15.91
C ALA A 33 -13.18 -22.13 -16.55
N ASP A 34 -14.42 -21.71 -16.34
CA ASP A 34 -15.60 -22.40 -16.89
C ASP A 34 -15.52 -22.58 -18.42
N GLY A 35 -15.79 -23.79 -18.87
CA GLY A 35 -15.71 -24.17 -20.29
C GLY A 35 -14.30 -24.23 -20.88
N SER A 36 -13.25 -24.10 -20.07
CA SER A 36 -11.85 -24.22 -20.47
C SER A 36 -11.25 -25.53 -19.99
N SER A 37 -10.44 -26.17 -20.86
CA SER A 37 -9.55 -27.26 -20.45
C SER A 37 -8.18 -26.75 -19.92
N GLN A 38 -8.00 -25.44 -19.82
CA GLN A 38 -6.74 -24.86 -19.35
C GLN A 38 -6.80 -24.61 -17.83
N GLU A 39 -5.95 -25.31 -17.12
CA GLU A 39 -5.71 -25.11 -15.70
C GLU A 39 -4.62 -24.07 -15.50
N GLN A 40 -4.86 -23.13 -14.59
CA GLN A 40 -3.85 -22.19 -14.12
C GLN A 40 -3.49 -22.56 -12.69
N THR A 41 -2.21 -22.76 -12.42
CA THR A 41 -1.72 -23.16 -11.11
C THR A 41 -0.84 -22.09 -10.49
N SER A 42 -1.08 -21.79 -9.21
CA SER A 42 -0.11 -21.09 -8.34
C SER A 42 0.45 -22.05 -7.31
N VAL A 43 1.69 -21.81 -6.89
CA VAL A 43 2.41 -22.64 -5.91
C VAL A 43 3.01 -21.74 -4.86
N GLU A 44 2.87 -22.13 -3.59
CA GLU A 44 3.56 -21.52 -2.45
C GLU A 44 4.28 -22.61 -1.66
N GLU A 45 5.55 -22.38 -1.33
CA GLU A 45 6.35 -23.26 -0.48
C GLU A 45 6.97 -22.46 0.66
N THR A 46 6.92 -23.00 1.87
CA THR A 46 7.64 -22.48 3.03
C THR A 46 8.69 -23.48 3.48
N TYR A 47 9.74 -23.00 4.12
CA TYR A 47 10.73 -23.88 4.75
C TYR A 47 10.10 -24.60 5.96
N GLY A 48 10.26 -25.91 6.03
CA GLY A 48 9.84 -26.71 7.19
C GLY A 48 10.78 -26.54 8.39
N GLU A 49 10.42 -27.17 9.51
CA GLU A 49 11.19 -27.11 10.77
C GLU A 49 12.62 -27.64 10.66
N ALA A 50 12.90 -28.56 9.73
CA ALA A 50 14.23 -29.12 9.45
C ALA A 50 15.01 -28.33 8.37
N ALA A 51 14.72 -27.04 8.19
CA ALA A 51 15.49 -26.19 7.29
C ALA A 51 16.98 -26.21 7.65
N ALA A 52 17.85 -26.25 6.63
CA ALA A 52 19.30 -26.28 6.81
C ALA A 52 19.83 -25.05 7.59
N TYR A 53 19.14 -23.92 7.43
CA TYR A 53 19.40 -22.71 8.21
C TYR A 53 18.19 -22.44 9.14
N PRO A 54 18.37 -22.48 10.49
CA PRO A 54 17.24 -22.41 11.43
C PRO A 54 16.36 -21.17 11.29
N TYR A 55 16.92 -20.03 10.93
CA TYR A 55 16.16 -18.78 10.70
C TYR A 55 15.17 -18.91 9.52
N ALA A 56 15.43 -19.81 8.58
CA ALA A 56 14.56 -20.03 7.43
C ALA A 56 13.28 -20.80 7.79
N ALA A 57 13.25 -21.53 8.92
CA ALA A 57 12.08 -22.33 9.31
C ALA A 57 10.81 -21.47 9.41
N GLY A 58 9.74 -21.90 8.74
CA GLY A 58 8.48 -21.16 8.62
C GLY A 58 8.51 -19.97 7.67
N GLN A 59 9.67 -19.62 7.09
CA GLN A 59 9.78 -18.54 6.11
C GLN A 59 9.41 -19.02 4.70
N MET A 60 9.01 -18.07 3.84
CA MET A 60 8.74 -18.34 2.43
C MET A 60 9.99 -18.92 1.76
N LYS A 61 9.82 -19.94 0.93
CA LYS A 61 10.88 -20.59 0.16
C LYS A 61 10.73 -20.36 -1.33
N PHE A 62 9.50 -20.48 -1.84
CA PHE A 62 9.22 -20.36 -3.26
C PHE A 62 7.77 -19.97 -3.50
N THR A 63 7.53 -19.13 -4.51
CA THR A 63 6.19 -18.90 -5.04
C THR A 63 6.23 -18.95 -6.56
N ARG A 64 5.12 -19.42 -7.15
CA ARG A 64 4.83 -19.26 -8.57
C ARG A 64 3.39 -18.80 -8.72
N ASP A 65 3.20 -17.68 -9.37
CA ASP A 65 1.85 -17.18 -9.64
C ASP A 65 1.21 -17.84 -10.87
N ILE A 66 -0.05 -17.50 -11.11
CA ILE A 66 -0.82 -18.01 -12.26
C ILE A 66 -0.27 -17.57 -13.63
N ALA A 67 0.51 -16.49 -13.67
CA ALA A 67 1.19 -16.01 -14.88
C ALA A 67 2.53 -16.72 -15.12
N GLY A 68 2.93 -17.62 -14.21
CA GLY A 68 4.17 -18.38 -14.29
C GLY A 68 5.39 -17.60 -13.79
N VAL A 69 5.21 -16.45 -13.12
CA VAL A 69 6.31 -15.73 -12.49
C VAL A 69 6.73 -16.50 -11.24
N GLU A 70 8.01 -16.85 -11.17
CA GLU A 70 8.60 -17.58 -10.06
C GLU A 70 9.42 -16.65 -9.17
N THR A 71 9.24 -16.76 -7.86
CA THR A 71 10.05 -16.07 -6.86
C THR A 71 10.62 -17.10 -5.88
N SER A 72 11.94 -17.13 -5.78
CA SER A 72 12.66 -17.98 -4.82
C SER A 72 13.23 -17.12 -3.69
N TYR A 73 13.22 -17.67 -2.50
CA TYR A 73 13.71 -17.05 -1.26
C TYR A 73 14.77 -17.94 -0.65
N ASP A 74 15.93 -17.38 -0.35
CA ASP A 74 17.01 -18.08 0.32
C ASP A 74 17.49 -17.30 1.54
N TYR A 75 17.92 -18.01 2.57
CA TYR A 75 18.33 -17.45 3.85
C TYR A 75 19.64 -18.08 4.30
N GLU A 76 20.58 -17.24 4.69
CA GLU A 76 21.90 -17.67 5.17
C GLU A 76 22.40 -16.78 6.31
N ALA A 77 23.38 -17.27 7.06
CA ALA A 77 24.06 -16.45 8.05
C ALA A 77 24.88 -15.36 7.36
N ALA A 78 24.89 -14.17 7.93
CA ALA A 78 25.68 -13.05 7.43
C ALA A 78 26.31 -12.28 8.59
N ALA A 79 27.49 -11.72 8.36
CA ALA A 79 28.16 -10.79 9.28
C ALA A 79 28.42 -9.43 8.62
N GLU A 80 28.15 -9.31 7.34
CA GLU A 80 28.28 -8.07 6.58
C GLU A 80 27.25 -7.05 7.05
N HIS A 81 27.61 -5.78 7.02
CA HIS A 81 26.76 -4.67 7.48
C HIS A 81 26.28 -4.79 8.94
N GLY A 82 26.90 -5.64 9.78
CA GLY A 82 26.46 -5.92 11.15
C GLY A 82 25.22 -6.81 11.23
N ALA A 83 24.86 -7.49 10.14
CA ALA A 83 23.71 -8.38 10.07
C ALA A 83 23.96 -9.74 10.80
N ALA A 84 22.89 -10.41 11.15
CA ALA A 84 22.90 -11.81 11.60
C ALA A 84 22.46 -12.76 10.45
N HIS A 85 21.59 -12.27 9.57
CA HIS A 85 20.98 -13.03 8.50
C HIS A 85 21.03 -12.27 7.18
N LYS A 86 21.14 -13.01 6.07
CA LYS A 86 20.93 -12.50 4.72
C LYS A 86 19.77 -13.23 4.09
N LYS A 87 18.85 -12.47 3.53
CA LYS A 87 17.73 -12.95 2.72
C LYS A 87 17.98 -12.57 1.27
N THR A 88 17.97 -13.56 0.38
CA THR A 88 18.06 -13.35 -1.07
C THR A 88 16.72 -13.72 -1.71
N VAL A 89 16.14 -12.79 -2.48
CA VAL A 89 14.90 -12.99 -3.23
C VAL A 89 15.20 -12.84 -4.71
N ILE A 90 14.86 -13.86 -5.50
CA ILE A 90 15.03 -13.82 -6.96
C ILE A 90 13.68 -14.04 -7.63
N THR A 91 13.23 -13.06 -8.39
CA THR A 91 12.02 -13.13 -9.21
C THR A 91 12.41 -13.37 -10.66
N LYS A 92 11.81 -14.40 -11.28
CA LYS A 92 12.08 -14.86 -12.65
C LYS A 92 10.79 -14.81 -13.46
N ALA A 93 10.89 -14.31 -14.69
CA ALA A 93 9.78 -14.36 -15.62
C ALA A 93 9.75 -15.71 -16.33
N GLY A 94 8.64 -16.48 -16.23
CA GLY A 94 8.44 -17.75 -16.97
C GLY A 94 9.40 -18.87 -16.58
N GLY A 95 9.83 -18.99 -15.32
CA GLY A 95 10.65 -20.10 -14.81
C GLY A 95 12.15 -20.02 -15.09
N GLY A 96 12.62 -18.96 -15.74
CA GLY A 96 14.04 -18.73 -16.03
C GLY A 96 14.50 -17.30 -15.79
N LEU A 97 15.83 -17.09 -15.80
CA LEU A 97 16.38 -15.73 -15.78
C LEU A 97 16.20 -15.09 -17.16
N VAL A 98 15.52 -13.95 -17.20
CA VAL A 98 15.24 -13.17 -18.42
C VAL A 98 15.89 -11.79 -18.28
N ALA A 99 16.73 -11.43 -19.25
CA ALA A 99 17.42 -10.14 -19.28
C ALA A 99 16.41 -8.97 -19.23
N GLY A 100 16.68 -7.99 -18.35
CA GLY A 100 15.84 -6.83 -18.16
C GLY A 100 14.52 -7.07 -17.39
N GLN A 101 14.21 -8.32 -17.03
CA GLN A 101 12.97 -8.69 -16.35
C GLN A 101 13.20 -9.37 -15.00
N SER A 102 14.23 -10.25 -14.91
CA SER A 102 14.54 -10.93 -13.65
C SER A 102 15.23 -9.99 -12.67
N ARG A 103 14.80 -10.03 -11.41
CA ARG A 103 15.30 -9.17 -10.33
C ARG A 103 15.83 -10.00 -9.17
N LYS A 104 16.84 -9.48 -8.50
CA LYS A 104 17.38 -10.03 -7.27
C LYS A 104 17.41 -8.94 -6.21
N THR A 105 16.85 -9.22 -5.04
CA THR A 105 16.92 -8.38 -3.84
C THR A 105 17.71 -9.13 -2.78
N GLU A 106 18.71 -8.50 -2.19
CA GLU A 106 19.45 -9.01 -1.05
C GLU A 106 19.25 -8.09 0.14
N SER A 107 18.77 -8.63 1.25
CA SER A 107 18.50 -7.90 2.49
C SER A 107 19.37 -8.47 3.61
N PHE A 108 20.11 -7.61 4.27
CA PHE A 108 20.97 -7.93 5.41
C PHE A 108 20.22 -7.52 6.68
N ILE A 109 19.91 -8.50 7.51
CA ILE A 109 18.92 -8.42 8.58
C ILE A 109 19.62 -8.64 9.92
N ALA A 110 19.38 -7.75 10.89
CA ALA A 110 19.85 -7.90 12.24
C ALA A 110 19.14 -9.04 13.00
N ALA A 111 19.65 -9.43 14.15
CA ALA A 111 19.06 -10.48 14.98
C ALA A 111 17.64 -10.16 15.51
N ASN A 112 17.24 -8.89 15.48
CA ASN A 112 15.90 -8.40 15.85
C ASN A 112 14.99 -8.17 14.62
N ASP A 113 15.30 -8.80 13.49
CA ASP A 113 14.56 -8.72 12.21
C ASP A 113 14.56 -7.34 11.52
N THR A 114 15.38 -6.38 11.95
CA THR A 114 15.52 -5.11 11.24
C THR A 114 16.45 -5.25 10.02
N VAL A 115 16.05 -4.67 8.88
CA VAL A 115 16.87 -4.63 7.67
C VAL A 115 17.91 -3.52 7.78
N LEU A 116 19.18 -3.87 7.92
CA LEU A 116 20.29 -2.92 8.06
C LEU A 116 20.81 -2.41 6.71
N PHE A 117 20.76 -3.29 5.71
CA PHE A 117 21.19 -2.95 4.35
C PHE A 117 20.36 -3.75 3.35
N GLU A 118 20.04 -3.15 2.22
CA GLU A 118 19.36 -3.82 1.12
C GLU A 118 19.98 -3.40 -0.23
N GLN A 119 19.94 -4.30 -1.20
CA GLN A 119 20.33 -4.00 -2.57
C GLN A 119 19.43 -4.72 -3.56
N GLU A 120 19.15 -4.04 -4.68
CA GLU A 120 18.39 -4.58 -5.80
C GLU A 120 19.26 -4.66 -7.05
N SER A 121 19.19 -5.77 -7.77
CA SER A 121 19.90 -6.00 -9.01
C SER A 121 18.96 -6.53 -10.08
N ILE A 122 19.29 -6.25 -11.34
CA ILE A 122 18.60 -6.76 -12.52
C ILE A 122 19.53 -7.69 -13.31
N TRP A 123 18.98 -8.73 -13.90
CA TRP A 123 19.72 -9.65 -14.77
C TRP A 123 19.88 -9.04 -16.16
N ASP A 124 21.12 -8.92 -16.68
CA ASP A 124 21.39 -8.38 -18.02
C ASP A 124 21.47 -9.44 -19.13
N GLY A 125 21.45 -10.72 -18.73
CA GLY A 125 21.64 -11.88 -19.61
C GLY A 125 22.86 -12.71 -19.23
N GLU A 126 23.84 -12.10 -18.56
CA GLU A 126 25.09 -12.75 -18.12
C GLU A 126 25.38 -12.49 -16.63
N ASN A 127 25.06 -11.30 -16.12
CA ASN A 127 25.38 -10.85 -14.77
C ASN A 127 24.22 -10.14 -14.08
N TRP A 128 24.29 -10.08 -12.75
CA TRP A 128 23.43 -9.23 -11.94
C TRP A 128 24.00 -7.82 -11.86
N LEU A 129 23.34 -6.85 -12.49
CA LEU A 129 23.71 -5.43 -12.43
C LEU A 129 23.00 -4.77 -11.26
N LEU A 130 23.75 -4.14 -10.37
CA LEU A 130 23.23 -3.38 -9.24
C LEU A 130 22.41 -2.18 -9.73
N LEU A 131 21.15 -2.10 -9.32
CA LEU A 131 20.24 -0.97 -9.60
C LEU A 131 20.24 0.03 -8.46
N SER A 132 20.10 -0.45 -7.24
CA SER A 132 20.01 0.38 -6.05
C SER A 132 20.55 -0.34 -4.83
N SER A 133 21.00 0.45 -3.84
CA SER A 133 21.33 -0.05 -2.51
C SER A 133 21.01 1.02 -1.45
N GLY A 134 20.80 0.56 -0.20
CA GLY A 134 20.54 1.45 0.91
C GLY A 134 20.95 0.83 2.25
N ALA A 135 21.66 1.62 3.06
CA ALA A 135 21.96 1.32 4.45
C ALA A 135 20.97 2.06 5.36
N HIS A 136 20.51 1.41 6.42
CA HIS A 136 19.48 1.92 7.32
C HIS A 136 19.99 1.97 8.76
N GLU A 137 19.65 3.07 9.45
CA GLU A 137 19.90 3.23 10.88
C GLU A 137 18.55 3.32 11.61
N TYR A 138 18.53 2.86 12.85
CA TYR A 138 17.33 2.79 13.68
C TYR A 138 17.58 3.36 15.07
N ASP A 139 16.54 3.84 15.73
CA ASP A 139 16.58 4.18 17.14
C ASP A 139 16.39 2.93 18.03
N GLU A 140 16.41 3.16 19.35
CA GLU A 140 16.26 2.09 20.35
C GLU A 140 14.86 1.42 20.29
N GLU A 141 13.86 2.11 19.76
CA GLU A 141 12.51 1.61 19.56
C GLU A 141 12.33 0.86 18.22
N GLY A 142 13.40 0.74 17.42
CA GLY A 142 13.39 0.06 16.12
C GLY A 142 12.77 0.88 14.98
N ARG A 143 12.57 2.19 15.16
CA ARG A 143 12.07 3.07 14.10
C ARG A 143 13.24 3.56 13.25
N ARG A 144 13.06 3.55 11.94
CA ARG A 144 14.11 3.99 11.01
C ARG A 144 14.37 5.48 11.14
N THR A 145 15.63 5.83 11.45
CA THR A 145 16.07 7.24 11.62
C THR A 145 16.84 7.76 10.43
N LYS A 146 17.49 6.87 9.65
CA LYS A 146 18.29 7.30 8.51
C LYS A 146 18.34 6.22 7.43
N THR A 147 18.38 6.66 6.18
CA THR A 147 18.71 5.82 5.02
C THR A 147 19.81 6.51 4.22
N THR A 148 20.88 5.78 3.96
CA THR A 148 21.96 6.23 3.07
C THR A 148 21.92 5.38 1.80
N ARG A 149 21.63 5.99 0.67
CA ARG A 149 21.59 5.33 -0.64
C ARG A 149 23.00 5.03 -1.18
N GLY A 150 23.13 4.06 -2.08
CA GLY A 150 24.39 3.73 -2.71
C GLY A 150 25.05 4.87 -3.50
N ASN A 151 24.28 5.88 -3.92
CA ASN A 151 24.76 7.11 -4.54
C ASN A 151 25.20 8.19 -3.53
N GLY A 152 25.18 7.88 -2.23
CA GLY A 152 25.56 8.79 -1.15
C GLY A 152 24.44 9.74 -0.70
N ARG A 153 23.27 9.75 -1.33
CA ARG A 153 22.12 10.55 -0.85
C ARG A 153 21.60 10.00 0.48
N VAL A 154 21.19 10.91 1.35
CA VAL A 154 20.74 10.59 2.71
C VAL A 154 19.34 11.14 2.93
N SER A 155 18.44 10.31 3.45
CA SER A 155 17.20 10.75 4.07
C SER A 155 17.25 10.46 5.57
N ALA A 156 16.67 11.34 6.39
CA ALA A 156 16.67 11.22 7.84
C ALA A 156 15.28 11.50 8.41
N THR A 157 14.93 10.82 9.50
CA THR A 157 13.66 11.00 10.21
C THR A 157 13.95 11.11 11.70
N SER A 158 13.44 12.17 12.33
CA SER A 158 13.42 12.30 13.79
C SER A 158 12.04 11.93 14.32
N TRP A 159 12.02 11.24 15.43
CA TRP A 159 10.81 10.72 16.05
C TRP A 159 10.58 11.34 17.42
N MET A 160 9.33 11.51 17.78
CA MET A 160 8.85 11.77 19.12
C MET A 160 7.98 10.61 19.61
N CYS A 161 7.51 10.65 20.86
CA CYS A 161 6.69 9.58 21.44
C CYS A 161 5.47 9.18 20.59
N CYS A 162 4.94 10.08 19.79
CA CYS A 162 3.60 9.98 19.23
C CYS A 162 3.58 10.05 17.69
N GLY A 163 4.77 10.18 17.05
CA GLY A 163 4.88 10.27 15.58
C GLY A 163 6.21 10.86 15.13
N LYS A 164 6.29 11.22 13.86
CA LYS A 164 7.45 11.91 13.30
C LYS A 164 7.52 13.33 13.83
N LEU A 165 8.71 13.76 14.28
CA LEU A 165 9.01 15.16 14.59
C LEU A 165 9.43 15.92 13.33
N SER A 166 10.31 15.31 12.54
CA SER A 166 10.74 15.86 11.27
C SER A 166 11.27 14.75 10.35
N GLU A 167 11.29 15.05 9.06
CA GLU A 167 11.99 14.23 8.07
C GLU A 167 12.73 15.13 7.07
N THR A 168 13.90 14.69 6.64
CA THR A 168 14.67 15.29 5.55
C THR A 168 14.71 14.30 4.40
N ASP A 169 14.26 14.69 3.22
CA ASP A 169 14.30 13.84 2.04
C ASP A 169 15.72 13.76 1.42
N GLU A 170 15.88 12.95 0.39
CA GLU A 170 17.17 12.74 -0.28
C GLU A 170 17.70 14.00 -1.00
N ASP A 171 16.88 15.01 -1.22
CA ASP A 171 17.26 16.31 -1.79
C ASP A 171 17.57 17.34 -0.69
N GLY A 172 17.52 16.93 0.59
CA GLY A 172 17.83 17.77 1.75
C GLY A 172 16.67 18.65 2.21
N VAL A 173 15.46 18.46 1.67
CA VAL A 173 14.30 19.27 2.04
C VAL A 173 13.71 18.77 3.35
N LEU A 174 13.65 19.68 4.34
CA LEU A 174 13.08 19.37 5.66
C LEU A 174 11.56 19.50 5.65
N THR A 175 10.87 18.52 6.25
CA THR A 175 9.46 18.59 6.63
C THR A 175 9.35 18.42 8.14
N SER A 176 8.69 19.34 8.83
CA SER A 176 8.41 19.29 10.27
C SER A 176 6.93 19.00 10.53
N TYR A 177 6.63 18.36 11.64
CA TYR A 177 5.30 17.89 12.01
C TYR A 177 4.91 18.44 13.39
N GLY A 178 3.77 19.11 13.49
CA GLY A 178 3.20 19.63 14.71
C GLY A 178 1.96 18.86 15.16
N TYR A 179 1.86 18.62 16.48
CA TYR A 179 0.78 17.85 17.09
C TYR A 179 0.09 18.65 18.19
N ASN A 180 -1.20 18.41 18.37
CA ASN A 180 -1.95 18.96 19.51
C ASN A 180 -1.72 18.12 20.79
N SER A 181 -2.35 18.54 21.89
CA SER A 181 -2.26 17.83 23.18
C SER A 181 -2.92 16.44 23.17
N ALA A 182 -3.73 16.11 22.17
CA ALA A 182 -4.31 14.78 21.94
C ALA A 182 -3.45 13.95 20.99
N HIS A 183 -2.22 14.38 20.69
CA HIS A 183 -1.26 13.71 19.79
C HIS A 183 -1.74 13.57 18.34
N GLN A 184 -2.65 14.43 17.92
CA GLN A 184 -3.15 14.45 16.54
C GLN A 184 -2.31 15.43 15.73
N LEU A 185 -1.90 15.04 14.52
CA LEU A 185 -1.20 15.91 13.58
C LEU A 185 -2.08 17.12 13.22
N VAL A 186 -1.60 18.34 13.50
CA VAL A 186 -2.30 19.61 13.22
C VAL A 186 -1.53 20.53 12.29
N GLU A 187 -0.26 20.25 12.06
CA GLU A 187 0.58 21.07 11.19
C GLU A 187 1.66 20.25 10.50
N THR A 188 1.93 20.57 9.23
CA THR A 188 3.15 20.15 8.53
C THR A 188 3.79 21.38 7.87
N ILE A 189 5.09 21.55 8.03
CA ILE A 189 5.87 22.62 7.41
C ILE A 189 6.93 21.97 6.54
N ARG A 190 6.82 22.13 5.23
CA ARG A 190 7.86 21.75 4.27
C ARG A 190 8.67 22.98 3.90
N SER A 191 9.96 22.93 4.15
CA SER A 191 10.89 24.04 3.88
C SER A 191 10.88 24.42 2.41
N GLU A 192 11.23 25.65 2.13
CA GLU A 192 11.47 26.13 0.76
C GLU A 192 12.64 25.40 0.11
N ILE A 193 12.62 25.40 -1.21
CA ILE A 193 13.75 24.95 -2.03
C ILE A 193 14.27 26.17 -2.78
N SER A 194 15.57 26.44 -2.63
CA SER A 194 16.23 27.56 -3.28
C SER A 194 17.38 27.10 -4.16
N ASP A 195 17.63 27.82 -5.26
CA ASP A 195 18.83 27.71 -6.10
C ASP A 195 19.57 29.04 -6.00
N GLY A 196 20.66 29.04 -5.25
CA GLY A 196 21.31 30.27 -4.80
C GLY A 196 20.34 31.16 -4.03
N ASP A 197 20.21 32.43 -4.43
CA ASP A 197 19.29 33.40 -3.81
C ASP A 197 17.85 33.33 -4.35
N THR A 198 17.56 32.38 -5.26
CA THR A 198 16.24 32.28 -5.90
C THR A 198 15.42 31.15 -5.26
N VAL A 199 14.26 31.51 -4.70
CA VAL A 199 13.29 30.50 -4.21
C VAL A 199 12.62 29.84 -5.41
N VAL A 200 12.92 28.57 -5.63
CA VAL A 200 12.31 27.71 -6.69
C VAL A 200 10.97 27.16 -6.22
N THR A 201 10.91 26.70 -4.96
CA THR A 201 9.68 26.23 -4.35
C THR A 201 9.54 26.90 -2.99
N PRO A 202 8.51 27.74 -2.78
CA PRO A 202 8.31 28.38 -1.48
C PRO A 202 7.93 27.36 -0.40
N GLU A 203 8.19 27.75 0.86
CA GLU A 203 7.73 27.01 2.03
C GLU A 203 6.23 26.68 1.89
N THR A 204 5.87 25.50 2.31
CA THR A 204 4.49 25.05 2.32
C THR A 204 4.08 24.67 3.74
N ILE A 205 3.13 25.42 4.30
CA ILE A 205 2.54 25.15 5.61
C ILE A 205 1.16 24.56 5.39
N THR A 206 0.91 23.36 5.93
CA THR A 206 -0.42 22.75 5.92
C THR A 206 -0.91 22.64 7.35
N THR A 207 -2.07 23.22 7.65
CA THR A 207 -2.71 23.16 8.96
C THR A 207 -4.02 22.37 8.88
N TYR A 208 -4.26 21.58 9.91
CA TYR A 208 -5.43 20.72 10.04
C TYR A 208 -6.26 21.11 11.26
N THR A 209 -7.49 21.55 11.04
CA THR A 209 -8.46 21.66 12.12
C THR A 209 -9.17 20.32 12.28
N ARG A 210 -9.21 19.81 13.51
CA ARG A 210 -9.81 18.51 13.81
C ARG A 210 -10.92 18.61 14.83
N ASP A 211 -11.85 17.67 14.78
CA ASP A 211 -12.82 17.51 15.86
C ASP A 211 -12.26 16.68 17.03
N ALA A 212 -13.05 16.51 18.07
CA ALA A 212 -12.66 15.74 19.26
C ALA A 212 -12.41 14.23 18.96
N ALA A 213 -12.95 13.70 17.87
CA ALA A 213 -12.73 12.34 17.41
C ALA A 213 -11.48 12.22 16.51
N GLY A 214 -10.76 13.32 16.25
CA GLY A 214 -9.56 13.34 15.40
C GLY A 214 -9.83 13.48 13.91
N ARG A 215 -11.09 13.61 13.47
CA ARG A 215 -11.45 13.75 12.06
C ARG A 215 -11.09 15.15 11.56
N ALA A 216 -10.54 15.25 10.36
CA ALA A 216 -10.22 16.54 9.75
C ALA A 216 -11.50 17.30 9.36
N LEU A 217 -11.71 18.50 9.92
CA LEU A 217 -12.78 19.41 9.56
C LEU A 217 -12.34 20.39 8.49
N GLN A 218 -11.08 20.84 8.54
CA GLN A 218 -10.52 21.78 7.60
C GLN A 218 -9.05 21.45 7.37
N THR A 219 -8.61 21.55 6.11
CA THR A 219 -7.21 21.55 5.70
C THR A 219 -6.92 22.87 5.00
N ARG A 220 -6.02 23.65 5.54
CA ARG A 220 -5.52 24.87 4.94
C ARG A 220 -4.06 24.66 4.51
N ARG A 221 -3.75 25.08 3.29
CA ARG A 221 -2.40 25.03 2.76
C ARG A 221 -1.97 26.44 2.31
N ASP A 222 -0.92 26.94 2.92
CA ASP A 222 -0.27 28.19 2.57
C ASP A 222 1.04 27.86 1.84
N ARG A 223 1.25 28.43 0.64
CA ARG A 223 2.45 28.26 -0.17
C ARG A 223 2.82 29.60 -0.81
N GLY A 224 3.83 30.27 -0.28
CA GLY A 224 4.14 31.64 -0.68
C GLY A 224 2.93 32.56 -0.50
N ALA A 225 2.49 33.20 -1.59
CA ALA A 225 1.31 34.07 -1.57
C ALA A 225 -0.02 33.32 -1.79
N MET A 226 0.01 32.03 -2.06
CA MET A 226 -1.20 31.22 -2.32
C MET A 226 -1.69 30.57 -1.05
N THR A 227 -2.98 30.73 -0.77
CA THR A 227 -3.69 29.99 0.27
C THR A 227 -4.82 29.18 -0.35
N THR A 228 -4.91 27.91 0.00
CA THR A 228 -6.03 27.04 -0.36
C THR A 228 -6.64 26.45 0.90
N THR A 229 -7.96 26.26 0.89
CA THR A 229 -8.68 25.69 2.04
C THR A 229 -9.72 24.69 1.53
N GLU A 230 -9.73 23.52 2.14
CA GLU A 230 -10.76 22.50 1.97
C GLU A 230 -11.45 22.27 3.31
N SER A 231 -12.74 21.95 3.30
CA SER A 231 -13.47 21.61 4.55
C SER A 231 -14.41 20.44 4.36
N VAL A 232 -14.65 19.73 5.47
CA VAL A 232 -15.53 18.58 5.55
C VAL A 232 -16.42 18.72 6.79
N GLU A 233 -17.71 18.48 6.62
CA GLU A 233 -18.67 18.40 7.71
C GLU A 233 -19.16 16.97 7.85
N TYR A 234 -19.38 16.53 9.10
CA TYR A 234 -19.82 15.17 9.41
C TYR A 234 -21.16 15.20 10.15
N ASP A 235 -21.96 14.18 9.94
CA ASP A 235 -23.14 13.94 10.77
C ASP A 235 -22.75 13.30 12.14
N ARG A 236 -23.75 13.04 12.97
CA ARG A 236 -23.55 12.43 14.30
C ARG A 236 -23.03 10.99 14.22
N LEU A 237 -23.19 10.30 13.10
CA LEU A 237 -22.68 8.95 12.84
C LEU A 237 -21.27 8.95 12.26
N GLY A 238 -20.71 10.14 11.99
CA GLY A 238 -19.36 10.28 11.43
C GLY A 238 -19.28 10.18 9.92
N ARG A 239 -20.42 10.21 9.21
CA ARG A 239 -20.47 10.18 7.76
C ARG A 239 -20.35 11.61 7.21
N ILE A 240 -19.68 11.77 6.07
CA ILE A 240 -19.52 13.08 5.42
C ILE A 240 -20.86 13.55 4.87
N VAL A 241 -21.31 14.73 5.30
CA VAL A 241 -22.52 15.36 4.78
C VAL A 241 -22.23 16.57 3.88
N ARG A 242 -21.04 17.13 3.96
CA ARG A 242 -20.62 18.25 3.12
C ARG A 242 -19.10 18.24 2.93
N LYS A 243 -18.67 18.47 1.70
CA LYS A 243 -17.26 18.69 1.35
C LYS A 243 -17.15 19.97 0.52
N THR A 244 -16.29 20.90 0.93
CA THR A 244 -15.98 22.11 0.17
C THR A 244 -14.56 21.99 -0.33
N ASP A 245 -14.35 22.10 -1.65
CA ASP A 245 -13.03 22.01 -2.27
C ASP A 245 -12.28 23.34 -2.24
N VAL A 246 -11.03 23.35 -2.72
CA VAL A 246 -10.15 24.53 -2.78
C VAL A 246 -10.70 25.70 -3.60
N LEU A 247 -11.66 25.47 -4.47
CA LEU A 247 -12.33 26.49 -5.27
C LEU A 247 -13.65 26.98 -4.62
N GLY A 248 -13.94 26.51 -3.40
CA GLY A 248 -15.18 26.82 -2.69
C GLY A 248 -16.42 26.06 -3.21
N ARG A 249 -16.23 25.07 -4.09
CA ARG A 249 -17.34 24.30 -4.64
C ARG A 249 -17.80 23.25 -3.63
N VAL A 250 -19.09 23.14 -3.45
CA VAL A 250 -19.70 22.28 -2.42
C VAL A 250 -20.26 21.01 -3.05
N THR A 251 -19.87 19.87 -2.50
CA THR A 251 -20.55 18.58 -2.67
C THR A 251 -21.30 18.28 -1.38
N ALA A 252 -22.60 18.02 -1.46
CA ALA A 252 -23.42 17.65 -0.31
C ALA A 252 -23.84 16.18 -0.42
N THR A 253 -23.82 15.48 0.71
CA THR A 253 -24.29 14.08 0.81
C THR A 253 -25.38 14.00 1.84
N SER A 254 -26.49 13.37 1.51
CA SER A 254 -27.57 13.06 2.43
C SER A 254 -27.82 11.55 2.49
N TYR A 255 -28.25 11.09 3.65
CA TYR A 255 -28.51 9.68 3.91
C TYR A 255 -29.94 9.50 4.35
N SER A 256 -30.62 8.44 3.89
CA SER A 256 -31.95 8.07 4.37
C SER A 256 -31.93 7.68 5.85
N GLU A 257 -33.09 7.67 6.52
CA GLU A 257 -33.22 7.34 7.93
C GLU A 257 -32.67 5.96 8.29
N GLY A 258 -32.78 4.97 7.40
CA GLY A 258 -32.20 3.64 7.55
C GLY A 258 -30.71 3.53 7.10
N GLY A 259 -30.15 4.60 6.50
CA GLY A 259 -28.78 4.58 5.96
C GLY A 259 -28.62 3.76 4.68
N LEU A 260 -29.70 3.23 4.13
CA LEU A 260 -29.67 2.38 2.93
C LEU A 260 -29.73 3.16 1.62
N THR A 261 -29.88 4.49 1.69
CA THR A 261 -29.81 5.35 0.50
C THR A 261 -28.89 6.50 0.78
N GLU A 262 -27.95 6.71 -0.13
CA GLU A 262 -27.03 7.85 -0.16
C GLU A 262 -27.37 8.71 -1.38
N THR A 263 -27.48 10.02 -1.19
CA THR A 263 -27.67 10.98 -2.29
C THR A 263 -26.54 11.99 -2.26
N VAL A 264 -25.70 11.98 -3.28
CA VAL A 264 -24.63 12.96 -3.48
C VAL A 264 -25.11 14.02 -4.45
N THR A 265 -25.03 15.29 -4.03
CA THR A 265 -25.30 16.45 -4.88
C THR A 265 -23.97 17.12 -5.20
N THR A 266 -23.62 17.19 -6.48
CA THR A 266 -22.39 17.82 -6.96
C THR A 266 -22.50 19.35 -6.95
N PRO A 267 -21.39 20.11 -7.08
CA PRO A 267 -21.41 21.56 -7.16
C PRO A 267 -22.23 22.11 -8.35
N SER A 268 -22.44 21.34 -9.40
CA SER A 268 -23.28 21.70 -10.55
C SER A 268 -24.79 21.48 -10.29
N GLY A 269 -25.16 20.91 -9.15
CA GLY A 269 -26.53 20.53 -8.82
C GLY A 269 -26.95 19.15 -9.35
N ALA A 270 -26.05 18.43 -10.04
CA ALA A 270 -26.33 17.06 -10.46
C ALA A 270 -26.34 16.12 -9.23
N THR A 271 -27.24 15.15 -9.25
CA THR A 271 -27.41 14.18 -8.16
C THR A 271 -27.01 12.78 -8.60
N LEU A 272 -26.40 12.04 -7.68
CA LEU A 272 -26.20 10.59 -7.75
C LEU A 272 -26.86 9.98 -6.52
N VAL A 273 -27.73 9.02 -6.74
CA VAL A 273 -28.38 8.24 -5.68
C VAL A 273 -27.86 6.82 -5.73
N THR A 274 -27.40 6.33 -4.61
CA THR A 274 -26.96 4.94 -4.43
C THR A 274 -27.83 4.29 -3.36
N GLU A 275 -28.47 3.20 -3.70
CA GLU A 275 -29.25 2.37 -2.78
C GLU A 275 -28.46 1.11 -2.45
N TYR A 276 -28.54 0.70 -1.19
CA TYR A 276 -27.80 -0.44 -0.65
C TYR A 276 -28.74 -1.53 -0.14
N HIS A 277 -28.31 -2.77 -0.24
CA HIS A 277 -28.87 -3.87 0.53
C HIS A 277 -28.56 -3.71 2.02
N ALA A 278 -29.25 -4.48 2.86
CA ALA A 278 -29.00 -4.48 4.31
C ALA A 278 -27.60 -4.97 4.71
N ASP A 279 -26.91 -5.72 3.84
CA ASP A 279 -25.55 -6.17 4.01
C ASP A 279 -24.49 -5.13 3.55
N GLY A 280 -24.93 -4.00 3.00
CA GLY A 280 -24.08 -2.91 2.53
C GLY A 280 -23.66 -3.04 1.06
N SER A 281 -24.05 -4.09 0.34
CA SER A 281 -23.81 -4.19 -1.09
C SER A 281 -24.69 -3.20 -1.87
N VAL A 282 -24.20 -2.69 -3.00
CA VAL A 282 -24.91 -1.70 -3.82
C VAL A 282 -26.06 -2.40 -4.55
N LEU A 283 -27.28 -1.94 -4.32
CA LEU A 283 -28.47 -2.43 -5.02
C LEU A 283 -28.69 -1.71 -6.35
N HIS A 284 -28.64 -0.38 -6.31
CA HIS A 284 -29.07 0.45 -7.41
C HIS A 284 -28.33 1.80 -7.42
N GLU A 285 -27.96 2.28 -8.59
CA GLU A 285 -27.37 3.60 -8.79
C GLU A 285 -28.13 4.33 -9.89
N TYR A 286 -28.54 5.57 -9.61
CA TYR A 286 -29.23 6.43 -10.58
C TYR A 286 -28.96 7.92 -10.27
N GLY A 287 -29.24 8.80 -11.22
CA GLY A 287 -29.04 10.23 -10.98
C GLY A 287 -29.09 11.09 -12.24
N THR A 288 -28.78 12.37 -12.06
CA THR A 288 -28.85 13.36 -13.12
C THR A 288 -27.84 13.07 -14.22
N GLY A 289 -28.33 12.76 -15.43
CA GLY A 289 -27.47 12.53 -16.59
C GLY A 289 -26.69 11.21 -16.55
N GLN A 290 -26.96 10.32 -15.59
CA GLN A 290 -26.40 8.99 -15.50
C GLN A 290 -27.38 7.93 -15.98
N ARG A 291 -26.82 6.86 -16.58
CA ARG A 291 -27.61 5.67 -16.88
C ARG A 291 -27.82 4.90 -15.60
N GLU A 292 -29.06 4.55 -15.33
CA GLU A 292 -29.47 3.68 -14.24
C GLU A 292 -28.74 2.32 -14.29
N ARG A 293 -28.25 1.84 -13.15
CA ARG A 293 -27.53 0.58 -12.99
C ARG A 293 -28.14 -0.19 -11.84
N CYS A 294 -28.55 -1.42 -12.09
CA CYS A 294 -28.92 -2.37 -11.04
C CYS A 294 -27.78 -3.38 -10.90
N HIS A 295 -27.42 -3.68 -9.65
CA HIS A 295 -26.39 -4.64 -9.30
C HIS A 295 -27.06 -5.93 -8.84
N VAL A 296 -26.61 -7.05 -9.39
CA VAL A 296 -27.08 -8.39 -9.02
C VAL A 296 -25.88 -9.17 -8.53
N TYR A 297 -25.97 -9.68 -7.32
CA TYR A 297 -24.94 -10.48 -6.68
C TYR A 297 -25.35 -11.94 -6.67
N ASP A 298 -24.41 -12.86 -6.83
CA ASP A 298 -24.64 -14.27 -6.55
C ASP A 298 -24.44 -14.57 -5.05
N ILE A 299 -24.68 -15.83 -4.67
CA ILE A 299 -24.67 -16.24 -3.24
C ILE A 299 -23.28 -16.18 -2.63
N ASP A 300 -22.22 -16.14 -3.45
CA ASP A 300 -20.82 -16.13 -3.00
C ASP A 300 -20.18 -14.73 -3.05
N ASN A 301 -20.99 -13.71 -3.36
CA ASN A 301 -20.75 -12.27 -3.36
C ASN A 301 -21.07 -11.56 -4.65
#